data_43e519531bbf38a11619aa14ac84b3bd
#
_entry.id   43e519531bbf38a11619aa14ac84b3bd
#
_cell.length_a   1.000
_cell.length_b   1.000
_cell.length_c   1.000
_cell.angle_alpha   90.00
_cell.angle_beta   90.00
_cell.angle_gamma   90.00
#
_symmetry.space_group_name_H-M   'P 1'
#
loop_
_entity.id
_entity.type
_entity.pdbx_description
1 polymer ?
#
loop_
_entity_poly.entity_id
_entity_poly.type
_entity_poly.pdbx_seq_one_letter_code
_entity_poly.pdbx_strand_id
1 'polypeptide(L)'
;MISAKEIVCPNNLLDVAHNKKGVTAGIVNAGKPLPMLSVMDAVNENLIVPIFIGNKDEIQKCADNLKFDISKHKIVHEPDENSTAKAAAKLASRGEIKIIVKGHIHTDVLMKEVIKKEYNLIGKTRLSHIWHMTLEKQDKPLIITDGALNVTPSIKTKMHILCLLYTSPSPRDRG
;
A
#
# COMPACT_ATOMS: atom_id res chain seq x y z
N MET A 1 -7.68 11.91 -21.08
CA MET A 1 -6.48 11.07 -20.90
C MET A 1 -5.35 11.97 -20.43
N ILE A 2 -4.71 11.65 -19.33
CA ILE A 2 -3.65 12.51 -18.75
C ILE A 2 -2.29 12.23 -19.41
N SER A 3 -2.06 11.02 -19.91
CA SER A 3 -0.88 10.64 -20.70
C SER A 3 -1.26 9.60 -21.75
N ALA A 4 -0.65 9.68 -22.92
CA ALA A 4 -0.77 8.68 -24.00
C ALA A 4 0.34 7.60 -23.90
N LYS A 5 1.28 7.77 -22.98
CA LYS A 5 2.38 6.82 -22.75
C LYS A 5 2.01 5.82 -21.67
N GLU A 6 2.51 4.62 -21.82
CA GLU A 6 2.47 3.60 -20.79
C GLU A 6 3.08 4.13 -19.49
N ILE A 7 2.39 3.89 -18.37
CA ILE A 7 2.89 4.30 -17.05
C ILE A 7 3.92 3.26 -16.62
N VAL A 8 5.18 3.66 -16.61
CA VAL A 8 6.30 2.82 -16.21
C VAL A 8 6.88 3.33 -14.89
N CYS A 9 7.18 2.42 -13.98
CA CYS A 9 7.87 2.80 -12.75
C CYS A 9 9.28 3.32 -13.07
N PRO A 10 9.72 4.45 -12.51
CA PRO A 10 11.07 4.96 -12.74
C PRO A 10 12.15 3.96 -12.31
N ASN A 11 13.14 3.72 -13.18
CA ASN A 11 14.21 2.75 -12.91
C ASN A 11 14.98 3.05 -11.63
N ASN A 12 15.22 4.31 -11.30
CA ASN A 12 15.90 4.71 -10.08
C ASN A 12 15.15 4.30 -8.80
N LEU A 13 13.83 4.18 -8.85
CA LEU A 13 13.04 3.66 -7.73
C LEU A 13 13.10 2.14 -7.66
N LEU A 14 13.03 1.47 -8.80
CA LEU A 14 13.17 0.00 -8.90
C LEU A 14 14.56 -0.45 -8.44
N ASP A 15 15.63 0.21 -8.88
CA ASP A 15 17.00 -0.11 -8.50
C ASP A 15 17.21 -0.04 -6.97
N VAL A 16 16.65 1.00 -6.34
CA VAL A 16 16.70 1.12 -4.87
C VAL A 16 15.89 0.03 -4.20
N ALA A 17 14.74 -0.33 -4.75
CA ALA A 17 13.85 -1.35 -4.19
C ALA A 17 14.46 -2.77 -4.33
N HIS A 18 15.05 -3.10 -5.48
CA HIS A 18 15.68 -4.39 -5.75
C HIS A 18 16.90 -4.66 -4.84
N ASN A 19 17.56 -3.62 -4.35
CA ASN A 19 18.62 -3.76 -3.34
C ASN A 19 18.09 -4.11 -1.93
N LYS A 20 16.78 -4.27 -1.76
CA LYS A 20 16.14 -4.66 -0.50
C LYS A 20 15.49 -6.03 -0.63
N LYS A 21 15.32 -6.71 0.49
CA LYS A 21 14.51 -7.94 0.53
C LYS A 21 13.04 -7.57 0.34
N GLY A 22 12.31 -8.39 -0.39
CA GLY A 22 10.87 -8.24 -0.55
C GLY A 22 10.14 -8.14 0.81
N VAL A 23 9.19 -7.25 0.89
CA VAL A 23 8.47 -6.93 2.13
C VAL A 23 7.15 -7.70 2.17
N THR A 24 6.81 -8.29 3.33
CA THR A 24 5.51 -8.94 3.50
C THR A 24 4.38 -7.91 3.42
N ALA A 25 3.49 -8.05 2.44
CA ALA A 25 2.38 -7.14 2.18
C ALA A 25 1.03 -7.85 2.33
N GLY A 26 0.15 -7.31 3.15
CA GLY A 26 -1.24 -7.75 3.23
C GLY A 26 -2.08 -7.08 2.14
N ILE A 27 -2.58 -7.86 1.20
CA ILE A 27 -3.37 -7.37 0.07
C ILE A 27 -4.85 -7.49 0.45
N VAL A 28 -5.46 -6.36 0.75
CA VAL A 28 -6.80 -6.29 1.34
C VAL A 28 -7.85 -6.25 0.24
N ASN A 29 -8.65 -7.31 0.15
CA ASN A 29 -9.73 -7.48 -0.83
C ASN A 29 -9.25 -7.40 -2.30
N ALA A 30 -8.34 -8.31 -2.67
CA ALA A 30 -7.69 -8.35 -3.98
C ALA A 30 -8.51 -9.07 -5.09
N GLY A 31 -9.77 -9.44 -4.83
CA GLY A 31 -10.62 -10.19 -5.76
C GLY A 31 -11.05 -9.44 -7.04
N LYS A 32 -10.36 -8.37 -7.43
CA LYS A 32 -10.60 -7.60 -8.66
C LYS A 32 -9.33 -7.47 -9.51
N PRO A 33 -9.48 -7.33 -10.86
CA PRO A 33 -8.34 -7.37 -11.77
C PRO A 33 -7.26 -6.31 -11.49
N LEU A 34 -7.65 -5.06 -11.28
CA LEU A 34 -6.68 -3.96 -11.14
C LEU A 34 -5.76 -4.11 -9.93
N PRO A 35 -6.25 -4.37 -8.69
CA PRO A 35 -5.38 -4.66 -7.56
C PRO A 35 -4.53 -5.91 -7.79
N MET A 36 -5.08 -6.97 -8.38
CA MET A 36 -4.37 -8.22 -8.62
C MET A 36 -3.22 -8.05 -9.61
N LEU A 37 -3.41 -7.30 -10.70
CA LEU A 37 -2.35 -6.96 -11.67
C LEU A 37 -1.20 -6.22 -10.98
N SER A 38 -1.51 -5.19 -10.19
CA SER A 38 -0.48 -4.43 -9.47
C SER A 38 0.31 -5.31 -8.49
N VAL A 39 -0.35 -6.28 -7.85
CA VAL A 39 0.32 -7.24 -6.97
C VAL A 39 1.20 -8.20 -7.77
N MET A 40 0.71 -8.70 -8.91
CA MET A 40 1.46 -9.58 -9.80
C MET A 40 2.75 -8.90 -10.27
N ASP A 41 2.67 -7.64 -10.71
CA ASP A 41 3.84 -6.86 -11.12
C ASP A 41 4.84 -6.70 -9.96
N ALA A 42 4.36 -6.35 -8.77
CA ALA A 42 5.23 -6.19 -7.60
C ALA A 42 5.88 -7.52 -7.13
N VAL A 43 5.20 -8.65 -7.33
CA VAL A 43 5.76 -9.99 -7.05
C VAL A 43 6.80 -10.38 -8.10
N ASN A 44 6.53 -10.13 -9.38
CA ASN A 44 7.47 -10.39 -10.47
C ASN A 44 8.77 -9.59 -10.30
N GLU A 45 8.67 -8.36 -9.80
CA GLU A 45 9.81 -7.51 -9.45
C GLU A 45 10.46 -7.87 -8.09
N ASN A 46 9.98 -8.90 -7.39
CA ASN A 46 10.46 -9.30 -6.06
C ASN A 46 10.37 -8.20 -4.98
N LEU A 47 9.46 -7.25 -5.14
CA LEU A 47 9.28 -6.14 -4.19
C LEU A 47 8.50 -6.54 -2.96
N ILE A 48 7.54 -7.47 -3.11
CA ILE A 48 6.66 -7.90 -2.02
C ILE A 48 6.51 -9.42 -1.97
N VAL A 49 6.22 -9.92 -0.76
CA VAL A 49 5.68 -11.26 -0.52
C VAL A 49 4.22 -11.08 -0.08
N PRO A 50 3.23 -11.34 -0.94
CA PRO A 50 1.85 -11.04 -0.63
C PRO A 50 1.24 -12.07 0.34
N ILE A 51 0.38 -11.56 1.23
CA ILE A 51 -0.63 -12.33 1.97
C ILE A 51 -1.97 -11.76 1.51
N PHE A 52 -2.75 -12.56 0.79
CA PHE A 52 -4.06 -12.16 0.32
C PHE A 52 -5.08 -12.25 1.45
N ILE A 53 -5.91 -11.23 1.61
CA ILE A 53 -6.91 -11.14 2.67
C ILE A 53 -8.25 -10.78 2.03
N GLY A 54 -9.27 -11.63 2.21
CA GLY A 54 -10.60 -11.43 1.65
C GLY A 54 -11.24 -12.74 1.18
N ASN A 55 -12.24 -12.65 0.33
CA ASN A 55 -12.94 -13.83 -0.18
C ASN A 55 -12.01 -14.69 -1.02
N LYS A 56 -11.71 -15.91 -0.53
CA LYS A 56 -10.76 -16.84 -1.15
C LYS A 56 -11.16 -17.20 -2.59
N ASP A 57 -12.45 -17.43 -2.83
CA ASP A 57 -12.93 -17.88 -4.14
C ASP A 57 -12.82 -16.74 -5.18
N GLU A 58 -13.14 -15.51 -4.78
CA GLU A 58 -12.96 -14.34 -5.64
C GLU A 58 -11.49 -14.07 -5.94
N ILE A 59 -10.61 -14.19 -4.94
CA ILE A 59 -9.16 -14.02 -5.09
C ILE A 59 -8.62 -15.08 -6.05
N GLN A 60 -8.96 -16.36 -5.84
CA GLN A 60 -8.51 -17.46 -6.69
C GLN A 60 -9.00 -17.29 -8.13
N LYS A 61 -10.30 -17.06 -8.32
CA LYS A 61 -10.89 -16.82 -9.64
C LYS A 61 -10.23 -15.65 -10.37
N CYS A 62 -9.93 -14.57 -9.66
CA CYS A 62 -9.25 -13.41 -10.24
C CYS A 62 -7.82 -13.74 -10.67
N ALA A 63 -7.07 -14.45 -9.83
CA ALA A 63 -5.70 -14.90 -10.14
C ALA A 63 -5.67 -15.86 -11.32
N ASP A 64 -6.60 -16.84 -11.39
CA ASP A 64 -6.70 -17.80 -12.49
C ASP A 64 -6.99 -17.09 -13.82
N ASN A 65 -7.90 -16.12 -13.84
CA ASN A 65 -8.22 -15.33 -15.03
C ASN A 65 -7.01 -14.54 -15.55
N LEU A 66 -6.13 -14.11 -14.64
CA LEU A 66 -4.89 -13.38 -14.97
C LEU A 66 -3.68 -14.30 -15.17
N LYS A 67 -3.88 -15.62 -15.06
CA LYS A 67 -2.81 -16.63 -15.11
C LYS A 67 -1.69 -16.36 -14.09
N PHE A 68 -2.06 -15.83 -12.93
CA PHE A 68 -1.15 -15.56 -11.84
C PHE A 68 -1.17 -16.73 -10.84
N ASP A 69 -0.08 -17.46 -10.73
CA ASP A 69 0.05 -18.55 -9.75
C ASP A 69 0.24 -18.01 -8.34
N ILE A 70 -0.82 -18.11 -7.55
CA ILE A 70 -0.83 -17.71 -6.14
C ILE A 70 -0.73 -18.89 -5.16
N SER A 71 -0.48 -20.12 -5.64
CA SER A 71 -0.44 -21.34 -4.83
C SER A 71 0.59 -21.30 -3.70
N LYS A 72 1.68 -20.53 -3.89
CA LYS A 72 2.76 -20.34 -2.91
C LYS A 72 2.47 -19.25 -1.88
N HIS A 73 1.37 -18.53 -2.05
CA HIS A 73 1.05 -17.38 -1.22
C HIS A 73 -0.08 -17.69 -0.24
N LYS A 74 0.04 -17.16 0.97
CA LYS A 74 -0.97 -17.32 2.02
C LYS A 74 -2.24 -16.56 1.65
N ILE A 75 -3.39 -17.20 1.79
CA ILE A 75 -4.71 -16.57 1.70
C ILE A 75 -5.37 -16.66 3.06
N VAL A 76 -5.80 -15.52 3.58
CA VAL A 76 -6.63 -15.41 4.77
C VAL A 76 -8.05 -15.14 4.29
N HIS A 77 -8.91 -16.17 4.39
CA HIS A 77 -10.29 -16.06 3.94
C HIS A 77 -11.11 -15.22 4.91
N GLU A 78 -11.76 -14.20 4.34
CA GLU A 78 -12.72 -13.35 5.04
C GLU A 78 -13.91 -13.09 4.10
N PRO A 79 -15.15 -13.21 4.59
CA PRO A 79 -16.32 -13.18 3.72
C PRO A 79 -16.77 -11.78 3.28
N ASP A 80 -16.41 -10.75 4.02
CA ASP A 80 -16.87 -9.37 3.82
C ASP A 80 -15.78 -8.33 4.09
N GLU A 81 -16.05 -7.07 3.72
CA GLU A 81 -15.08 -5.98 3.87
C GLU A 81 -14.70 -5.67 5.32
N ASN A 82 -15.63 -5.76 6.25
CA ASN A 82 -15.37 -5.43 7.66
C ASN A 82 -14.43 -6.48 8.30
N SER A 83 -14.73 -7.76 8.08
CA SER A 83 -13.88 -8.86 8.55
C SER A 83 -12.51 -8.82 7.87
N THR A 84 -12.46 -8.52 6.59
CA THR A 84 -11.21 -8.36 5.82
C THR A 84 -10.34 -7.22 6.38
N ALA A 85 -10.92 -6.04 6.64
CA ALA A 85 -10.22 -4.92 7.25
C ALA A 85 -9.68 -5.26 8.65
N LYS A 86 -10.50 -5.93 9.45
CA LYS A 86 -10.14 -6.39 10.79
C LYS A 86 -8.98 -7.39 10.76
N ALA A 87 -9.02 -8.37 9.85
CA ALA A 87 -7.94 -9.34 9.67
C ALA A 87 -6.64 -8.66 9.26
N ALA A 88 -6.69 -7.69 8.33
CA ALA A 88 -5.54 -6.93 7.90
C ALA A 88 -4.89 -6.13 9.05
N ALA A 89 -5.69 -5.40 9.84
CA ALA A 89 -5.22 -4.67 10.99
C ALA A 89 -4.57 -5.59 12.05
N LYS A 90 -5.18 -6.76 12.29
CA LYS A 90 -4.67 -7.77 13.22
C LYS A 90 -3.33 -8.36 12.76
N LEU A 91 -3.19 -8.69 11.49
CA LEU A 91 -1.92 -9.19 10.93
C LEU A 91 -0.81 -8.14 11.00
N ALA A 92 -1.14 -6.87 10.71
CA ALA A 92 -0.21 -5.75 10.84
C ALA A 92 0.22 -5.54 12.29
N SER A 93 -0.72 -5.57 13.24
CA SER A 93 -0.45 -5.45 14.68
C SER A 93 0.51 -6.53 15.21
N ARG A 94 0.43 -7.74 14.65
CA ARG A 94 1.33 -8.85 14.99
C ARG A 94 2.67 -8.82 14.24
N GLY A 95 2.84 -7.86 13.32
CA GLY A 95 4.02 -7.76 12.49
C GLY A 95 4.15 -8.85 11.42
N GLU A 96 3.06 -9.63 11.17
CA GLU A 96 3.02 -10.64 10.11
C GLU A 96 3.03 -9.99 8.72
N ILE A 97 2.47 -8.79 8.59
CA ILE A 97 2.59 -7.94 7.42
C ILE A 97 3.23 -6.60 7.81
N LYS A 98 4.05 -6.06 6.91
CA LYS A 98 4.75 -4.77 7.10
C LYS A 98 4.10 -3.65 6.31
N ILE A 99 3.33 -3.99 5.29
CA ILE A 99 2.60 -3.06 4.43
C ILE A 99 1.15 -3.57 4.31
N ILE A 100 0.21 -2.66 4.39
CA ILE A 100 -1.20 -2.90 4.03
C ILE A 100 -1.43 -2.28 2.66
N VAL A 101 -1.74 -3.11 1.67
CA VAL A 101 -2.09 -2.68 0.31
C VAL A 101 -3.60 -2.72 0.17
N LYS A 102 -4.19 -1.56 -0.05
CA LYS A 102 -5.64 -1.45 -0.28
C LYS A 102 -5.99 -1.96 -1.66
N GLY A 103 -6.76 -3.04 -1.73
CA GLY A 103 -7.41 -3.52 -2.95
C GLY A 103 -8.79 -2.87 -3.16
N HIS A 104 -9.78 -3.69 -3.49
CA HIS A 104 -11.14 -3.24 -3.75
C HIS A 104 -12.00 -3.22 -2.47
N ILE A 105 -11.63 -2.35 -1.55
CA ILE A 105 -12.33 -2.12 -0.26
C ILE A 105 -12.57 -0.63 -0.07
N HIS A 106 -13.63 -0.24 0.62
CA HIS A 106 -13.89 1.14 0.97
C HIS A 106 -12.81 1.66 1.94
N THR A 107 -12.32 2.87 1.66
CA THR A 107 -11.18 3.44 2.43
C THR A 107 -11.55 3.69 3.89
N ASP A 108 -12.76 4.15 4.15
CA ASP A 108 -13.27 4.40 5.50
C ASP A 108 -13.39 3.10 6.31
N VAL A 109 -13.83 1.98 5.70
CA VAL A 109 -13.90 0.67 6.34
C VAL A 109 -12.51 0.22 6.77
N LEU A 110 -11.52 0.27 5.87
CA LEU A 110 -10.15 -0.12 6.19
C LEU A 110 -9.53 0.80 7.25
N MET A 111 -9.65 2.11 7.07
CA MET A 111 -9.07 3.10 7.98
C MET A 111 -9.68 3.03 9.37
N LYS A 112 -11.00 2.81 9.47
CA LYS A 112 -11.70 2.62 10.75
C LYS A 112 -11.08 1.49 11.59
N GLU A 113 -10.65 0.41 10.95
CA GLU A 113 -9.95 -0.67 11.65
C GLU A 113 -8.50 -0.30 11.97
N VAL A 114 -7.76 0.22 11.01
CA VAL A 114 -6.32 0.55 11.17
C VAL A 114 -6.08 1.55 12.31
N ILE A 115 -7.00 2.51 12.52
CA ILE A 115 -6.85 3.54 13.57
C ILE A 115 -7.26 3.08 14.98
N LYS A 116 -7.80 1.88 15.13
CA LYS A 116 -8.19 1.39 16.46
C LYS A 116 -6.98 1.23 17.37
N LYS A 117 -7.13 1.73 18.60
CA LYS A 117 -6.05 1.70 19.60
C LYS A 117 -5.63 0.27 19.97
N GLU A 118 -6.55 -0.70 19.88
CA GLU A 118 -6.27 -2.11 20.19
C GLU A 118 -5.18 -2.73 19.32
N TYR A 119 -5.00 -2.24 18.09
CA TYR A 119 -3.97 -2.75 17.18
C TYR A 119 -2.62 -2.04 17.32
N ASN A 120 -2.59 -0.91 18.03
CA ASN A 120 -1.37 -0.12 18.25
C ASN A 120 -0.55 0.17 16.97
N LEU A 121 -1.25 0.34 15.84
CA LEU A 121 -0.61 0.63 14.54
C LEU A 121 -0.26 2.11 14.39
N ILE A 122 -0.98 2.97 15.10
CA ILE A 122 -0.75 4.41 15.10
C ILE A 122 -0.01 4.77 16.37
N GLY A 123 1.21 5.27 16.22
CA GLY A 123 2.01 5.76 17.32
C GLY A 123 1.53 7.12 17.86
N LYS A 124 2.43 7.86 18.50
CA LYS A 124 2.16 9.22 19.03
C LYS A 124 2.09 10.29 17.93
N THR A 125 2.47 9.94 16.70
CA THR A 125 2.46 10.83 15.53
C THR A 125 1.13 10.76 14.79
N ARG A 126 0.84 11.81 14.02
CA ARG A 126 -0.36 11.84 13.17
C ARG A 126 -0.17 10.99 11.93
N LEU A 127 -1.28 10.52 11.36
CA LEU A 127 -1.30 10.00 10.00
C LEU A 127 -1.21 11.16 9.02
N SER A 128 -0.51 10.93 7.91
CA SER A 128 -0.44 11.82 6.77
C SER A 128 -0.49 11.02 5.48
N HIS A 129 -0.88 11.70 4.40
CA HIS A 129 -0.97 11.12 3.07
C HIS A 129 0.14 11.71 2.20
N ILE A 130 0.89 10.87 1.52
CA ILE A 130 2.00 11.28 0.65
C ILE A 130 1.79 10.71 -0.74
N TRP A 131 1.76 11.59 -1.73
CA TRP A 131 1.82 11.25 -3.14
C TRP A 131 3.22 11.51 -3.67
N HIS A 132 3.80 10.51 -4.29
CA HIS A 132 5.02 10.63 -5.07
C HIS A 132 4.65 10.53 -6.55
N MET A 133 4.82 11.61 -7.29
CA MET A 133 4.41 11.71 -8.69
C MET A 133 5.64 11.91 -9.58
N THR A 134 5.77 11.09 -10.60
CA THR A 134 6.79 11.26 -11.65
C THR A 134 6.16 12.04 -12.80
N LEU A 135 6.81 13.12 -13.21
CA LEU A 135 6.37 13.98 -14.29
C LEU A 135 7.22 13.72 -15.53
N GLU A 136 6.57 13.58 -16.72
CA GLU A 136 7.25 13.21 -17.98
C GLU A 136 8.38 14.13 -18.40
N LYS A 137 8.35 15.39 -17.99
CA LYS A 137 9.30 16.43 -18.42
C LYS A 137 10.21 16.95 -17.30
N GLN A 138 10.23 16.29 -16.17
CA GLN A 138 11.00 16.73 -15.00
C GLN A 138 11.80 15.58 -14.42
N ASP A 139 13.08 15.81 -14.20
CA ASP A 139 13.96 14.82 -13.54
C ASP A 139 13.68 14.67 -12.06
N LYS A 140 12.94 15.62 -11.47
CA LYS A 140 12.61 15.62 -10.05
C LYS A 140 11.15 15.22 -9.84
N PRO A 141 10.87 14.28 -8.92
CA PRO A 141 9.50 13.94 -8.58
C PRO A 141 8.79 15.12 -7.90
N LEU A 142 7.49 15.23 -8.11
CA LEU A 142 6.61 16.09 -7.34
C LEU A 142 6.08 15.29 -6.15
N ILE A 143 6.29 15.79 -4.95
CA ILE A 143 5.74 15.19 -3.73
C ILE A 143 4.64 16.09 -3.20
N ILE A 144 3.44 15.53 -3.05
CA ILE A 144 2.29 16.20 -2.47
C ILE A 144 1.95 15.49 -1.17
N THR A 145 1.88 16.24 -0.08
CA THR A 145 1.53 15.68 1.21
C THR A 145 0.22 16.23 1.74
N ASP A 146 -0.48 15.35 2.40
CA ASP A 146 -1.73 15.55 3.13
C ASP A 146 -2.88 16.17 2.35
N GLY A 147 -3.09 15.67 1.16
CA GLY A 147 -4.25 16.08 0.34
C GLY A 147 -5.61 15.60 0.85
N ALA A 148 -5.69 14.71 1.85
CA ALA A 148 -6.95 14.06 2.21
C ALA A 148 -7.19 13.73 3.68
N LEU A 149 -6.18 13.72 4.56
CA LEU A 149 -6.35 13.22 5.93
C LEU A 149 -6.58 14.30 6.98
N ASN A 150 -5.89 15.42 6.90
CA ASN A 150 -6.01 16.49 7.89
C ASN A 150 -6.75 17.70 7.29
N VAL A 151 -8.05 17.73 7.44
CA VAL A 151 -8.90 18.85 7.02
C VAL A 151 -8.67 20.02 7.98
N THR A 152 -8.37 21.23 7.44
CA THR A 152 -8.06 22.46 8.24
C THR A 152 -6.95 22.27 9.28
N PRO A 153 -5.72 21.88 8.86
CA PRO A 153 -4.64 21.61 9.80
C PRO A 153 -4.14 22.88 10.49
N SER A 154 -4.00 22.82 11.82
CA SER A 154 -3.31 23.87 12.60
C SER A 154 -1.82 23.95 12.24
N ILE A 155 -1.11 25.02 12.61
CA ILE A 155 0.34 25.14 12.41
C ILE A 155 1.09 23.93 12.99
N LYS A 156 0.74 23.52 14.22
CA LYS A 156 1.34 22.34 14.87
C LYS A 156 1.09 21.06 14.04
N THR A 157 -0.11 20.91 13.48
CA THR A 157 -0.44 19.78 12.60
C THR A 157 0.40 19.82 11.32
N LYS A 158 0.54 20.98 10.69
CA LYS A 158 1.38 21.16 9.49
C LYS A 158 2.85 20.82 9.76
N MET A 159 3.38 21.20 10.92
CA MET A 159 4.74 20.80 11.32
C MET A 159 4.90 19.28 11.44
N HIS A 160 3.91 18.60 12.04
CA HIS A 160 3.94 17.12 12.11
C HIS A 160 3.89 16.47 10.73
N ILE A 161 3.07 17.00 9.80
CA ILE A 161 2.99 16.54 8.42
C ILE A 161 4.34 16.67 7.72
N LEU A 162 5.00 17.81 7.86
CA LEU A 162 6.35 18.03 7.32
C LEU A 162 7.38 17.08 7.93
N CYS A 163 7.35 16.88 9.25
CA CYS A 163 8.24 15.91 9.89
C CYS A 163 8.05 14.50 9.34
N LEU A 164 6.80 14.07 9.12
CA LEU A 164 6.50 12.76 8.52
C LEU A 164 7.03 12.66 7.10
N LEU A 165 6.95 13.74 6.31
CA LEU A 165 7.51 13.78 4.95
C LEU A 165 9.04 13.61 4.99
N TYR A 166 9.74 14.29 5.88
CA TYR A 166 11.20 14.17 6.03
C TYR A 166 11.64 12.81 6.56
N THR A 167 10.84 12.17 7.40
CA THR A 167 11.14 10.84 7.95
C THR A 167 10.63 9.70 7.05
N SER A 168 9.82 10.02 6.04
CA SER A 168 9.41 9.05 5.03
C SER A 168 10.64 8.62 4.21
N PRO A 169 10.84 7.32 3.98
CA PRO A 169 11.98 6.85 3.21
C PRO A 169 11.93 7.44 1.79
N SER A 170 12.74 8.48 1.58
CA SER A 170 12.95 9.09 0.27
C SER A 170 14.15 8.40 -0.40
N PRO A 171 14.12 8.19 -1.72
CA PRO A 171 15.28 7.68 -2.46
C PRO A 171 16.53 8.55 -2.32
N ARG A 172 16.38 9.82 -1.86
CA ARG A 172 17.49 10.77 -1.68
C ARG A 172 18.19 10.72 -0.33
N ASP A 173 17.54 10.15 0.70
CA ASP A 173 18.05 10.20 2.07
C ASP A 173 19.05 9.09 2.39
N ARG A 174 19.62 8.45 1.35
CA ARG A 174 20.59 7.37 1.47
C ARG A 174 21.79 7.65 0.58
N GLY A 175 22.49 8.73 0.90
CA GLY A 175 23.89 8.94 0.51
C GLY A 175 24.79 8.05 1.34
#